data_7efbca9248194d0d5b4bc329832a89a9
#
_entry.id   7efbca9248194d0d5b4bc329832a89a9
#
_cell.length_a   1.000
_cell.length_b   1.000
_cell.length_c   1.000
_cell.angle_alpha   90.00
_cell.angle_beta   90.00
_cell.angle_gamma   90.00
#
_symmetry.space_group_name_H-M   'P 1'
#
loop_
_entity.id
_entity.type
_entity.pdbx_description
1 polymer ?
#
loop_
_entity_poly.entity_id
_entity_poly.type
_entity_poly.pdbx_seq_one_letter_code
_entity_poly.pdbx_strand_id
1 'polypeptide(L)'
;MQEQMKNKILYTDEARCDLDSIWDYIALDLQNQQAAERLVNKIMDRVDQLEDFAESGMLLSSISEVIGEERFLVCENYLIFYHTGKSVVTVDRVLYGRRDYLSVLF
;
A
#
# COMPACT_ATOMS: atom_id res chain seq x y z
N MET A 1 -22.02 -17.28 -18.62
CA MET A 1 -21.57 -16.09 -17.92
C MET A 1 -20.27 -16.39 -17.20
N GLN A 2 -19.29 -15.52 -17.37
CA GLN A 2 -18.01 -15.74 -16.74
C GLN A 2 -17.98 -15.02 -15.40
N GLU A 3 -17.58 -15.74 -14.40
CA GLU A 3 -17.27 -15.11 -13.13
C GLU A 3 -15.97 -14.36 -13.26
N GLN A 4 -16.00 -13.12 -12.80
CA GLN A 4 -14.80 -12.32 -12.74
C GLN A 4 -13.95 -12.81 -11.58
N MET A 5 -12.77 -13.32 -11.88
CA MET A 5 -11.86 -13.80 -10.86
C MET A 5 -11.13 -12.60 -10.25
N LYS A 6 -11.30 -12.44 -8.96
CA LYS A 6 -10.59 -11.39 -8.22
C LYS A 6 -9.19 -11.84 -7.86
N ASN A 7 -8.28 -10.90 -7.81
CA ASN A 7 -6.93 -11.17 -7.33
C ASN A 7 -6.96 -11.41 -5.83
N LYS A 8 -6.15 -12.35 -5.39
CA LYS A 8 -5.95 -12.56 -3.96
C LYS A 8 -5.02 -11.49 -3.42
N ILE A 9 -5.37 -10.90 -2.29
CA ILE A 9 -4.55 -9.87 -1.64
C ILE A 9 -3.78 -10.50 -0.49
N LEU A 10 -2.46 -10.33 -0.52
CA LEU A 10 -1.57 -10.78 0.54
C LEU A 10 -0.77 -9.60 1.07
N TYR A 11 -0.46 -9.64 2.35
CA TYR A 11 0.41 -8.66 3.00
C TYR A 11 1.65 -9.38 3.50
N THR A 12 2.82 -8.83 3.24
CA THR A 12 4.05 -9.34 3.84
C THR A 12 4.06 -9.06 5.33
N ASP A 13 4.92 -9.75 6.06
CA ASP A 13 5.09 -9.46 7.48
C ASP A 13 5.55 -8.03 7.71
N GLU A 14 6.41 -7.51 6.83
CA GLU A 14 6.88 -6.13 6.93
C GLU A 14 5.73 -5.15 6.73
N ALA A 15 4.84 -5.42 5.76
CA ALA A 15 3.67 -4.57 5.53
C ALA A 15 2.74 -4.58 6.74
N ARG A 16 2.55 -5.73 7.35
CA ARG A 16 1.73 -5.83 8.56
C ARG A 16 2.33 -5.05 9.71
N CYS A 17 3.64 -5.15 9.87
CA CYS A 17 4.35 -4.37 10.88
C CYS A 17 4.23 -2.88 10.60
N ASP A 18 4.28 -2.48 9.33
CA ASP A 18 4.09 -1.08 8.96
C ASP A 18 2.71 -0.58 9.39
N LEU A 19 1.67 -1.36 9.13
CA LEU A 19 0.31 -0.98 9.52
C LEU A 19 0.16 -0.89 11.04
N ASP A 20 0.75 -1.84 11.76
CA ASP A 20 0.73 -1.79 13.22
C ASP A 20 1.46 -0.56 13.76
N SER A 21 2.58 -0.20 13.15
CA SER A 21 3.34 0.98 13.53
C SER A 21 2.56 2.27 13.26
N ILE A 22 1.85 2.33 12.14
CA ILE A 22 1.00 3.47 11.82
C ILE A 22 -0.11 3.60 12.85
N TRP A 23 -0.76 2.50 13.18
CA TRP A 23 -1.81 2.48 14.19
C TRP A 23 -1.27 2.98 15.53
N ASP A 24 -0.16 2.41 15.98
CA ASP A 24 0.42 2.75 17.29
C ASP A 24 0.79 4.22 17.36
N TYR A 25 1.40 4.75 16.31
CA TYR A 25 1.79 6.15 16.31
C TYR A 25 0.58 7.08 16.49
N ILE A 26 -0.50 6.82 15.75
CA ILE A 26 -1.66 7.70 15.79
C ILE A 26 -2.49 7.44 17.03
N ALA A 27 -2.71 6.18 17.39
CA ALA A 27 -3.57 5.85 18.52
C ALA A 27 -2.91 6.17 19.85
N LEU A 28 -1.61 5.91 19.98
CA LEU A 28 -0.90 6.04 21.25
C LEU A 28 -0.15 7.36 21.35
N ASP A 29 0.71 7.69 20.38
CA ASP A 29 1.52 8.89 20.45
C ASP A 29 0.68 10.15 20.26
N LEU A 30 -0.24 10.12 19.29
CA LEU A 30 -1.13 11.25 19.04
C LEU A 30 -2.43 11.14 19.82
N GLN A 31 -2.62 10.06 20.57
CA GLN A 31 -3.78 9.82 21.42
C GLN A 31 -5.11 9.98 20.67
N ASN A 32 -5.16 9.43 19.47
CA ASN A 32 -6.36 9.53 18.63
C ASN A 32 -6.68 8.19 17.98
N GLN A 33 -7.34 7.32 18.74
CA GLN A 33 -7.68 5.99 18.29
C GLN A 33 -8.63 6.00 17.09
N GLN A 34 -9.56 6.95 17.06
CA GLN A 34 -10.50 7.03 15.93
C GLN A 34 -9.78 7.38 14.63
N ALA A 35 -8.81 8.28 14.70
CA ALA A 35 -8.03 8.64 13.53
C ALA A 35 -7.16 7.47 13.06
N ALA A 36 -6.60 6.70 13.99
CA ALA A 36 -5.83 5.51 13.65
C ALA A 36 -6.69 4.51 12.89
N GLU A 37 -7.88 4.23 13.40
CA GLU A 37 -8.80 3.29 12.78
C GLU A 37 -9.21 3.77 11.39
N ARG A 38 -9.57 5.04 11.27
CA ARG A 38 -9.98 5.61 10.00
C ARG A 38 -8.88 5.51 8.94
N LEU A 39 -7.66 5.83 9.31
CA LEU A 39 -6.56 5.82 8.35
C LEU A 39 -6.19 4.39 7.92
N VAL A 40 -6.07 3.48 8.88
CA VAL A 40 -5.72 2.10 8.55
C VAL A 40 -6.80 1.48 7.67
N ASN A 41 -8.08 1.72 7.99
CA ASN A 41 -9.17 1.24 7.16
C ASN A 41 -9.13 1.83 5.75
N LYS A 42 -8.78 3.11 5.64
CA LYS A 42 -8.69 3.76 4.34
C LYS A 42 -7.56 3.16 3.50
N ILE A 43 -6.43 2.86 4.13
CA ILE A 43 -5.32 2.20 3.44
C ILE A 43 -5.76 0.83 2.94
N MET A 44 -6.41 0.05 3.80
CA MET A 44 -6.86 -1.29 3.44
C MET A 44 -7.92 -1.24 2.34
N ASP A 45 -8.80 -0.25 2.36
CA ASP A 45 -9.80 -0.07 1.30
C ASP A 45 -9.13 0.23 -0.04
N ARG A 46 -8.08 1.04 -0.03
CA ARG A 46 -7.32 1.31 -1.25
C ARG A 46 -6.68 0.04 -1.79
N VAL A 47 -6.15 -0.79 -0.91
CA VAL A 47 -5.55 -2.06 -1.29
C VAL A 47 -6.62 -3.01 -1.85
N ASP A 48 -7.79 -3.04 -1.24
CA ASP A 48 -8.86 -3.94 -1.67
C ASP A 48 -9.28 -3.68 -3.13
N GLN A 49 -9.14 -2.46 -3.61
CA GLN A 49 -9.46 -2.15 -5.01
C GLN A 49 -8.55 -2.90 -5.97
N LEU A 50 -7.40 -3.36 -5.51
CA LEU A 50 -6.48 -4.14 -6.33
C LEU A 50 -7.02 -5.55 -6.63
N GLU A 51 -8.06 -5.98 -5.93
CA GLU A 51 -8.73 -7.23 -6.26
C GLU A 51 -9.24 -7.22 -7.71
N ASP A 52 -9.73 -6.08 -8.16
CA ASP A 52 -10.28 -5.92 -9.50
C ASP A 52 -9.33 -5.17 -10.44
N PHE A 53 -8.47 -4.33 -9.90
CA PHE A 53 -7.63 -3.41 -10.68
C PHE A 53 -6.18 -3.48 -10.22
N ALA A 54 -5.57 -4.65 -10.39
CA ALA A 54 -4.21 -4.90 -9.86
C ALA A 54 -3.16 -3.95 -10.46
N GLU A 55 -3.41 -3.42 -11.65
CA GLU A 55 -2.44 -2.55 -12.32
C GLU A 55 -2.77 -1.08 -12.20
N SER A 56 -3.69 -0.72 -11.29
CA SER A 56 -4.09 0.67 -11.14
C SER A 56 -3.01 1.53 -10.47
N GLY A 57 -2.08 0.93 -9.73
CA GLY A 57 -0.99 1.66 -9.14
C GLY A 57 0.05 2.07 -10.16
N MET A 58 0.82 3.11 -9.82
CA MET A 58 1.87 3.64 -10.68
C MET A 58 3.09 2.72 -10.62
N LEU A 59 3.68 2.44 -11.79
CA LEU A 59 4.93 1.68 -11.82
C LEU A 59 6.04 2.48 -11.16
N LEU A 60 6.77 1.84 -10.26
CA LEU A 60 7.89 2.48 -9.59
C LEU A 60 8.98 2.83 -10.60
N SER A 61 9.17 2.03 -11.64
CA SER A 61 10.14 2.29 -12.68
C SER A 61 9.85 3.54 -13.50
N SER A 62 8.61 4.07 -13.44
CA SER A 62 8.25 5.29 -14.16
C SER A 62 8.82 6.56 -13.50
N ILE A 63 9.23 6.46 -12.22
CA ILE A 63 9.73 7.61 -11.47
C ILE A 63 11.13 7.38 -10.89
N SER A 64 11.71 6.22 -11.14
CA SER A 64 13.02 5.87 -10.62
C SER A 64 13.67 4.89 -11.57
N GLU A 65 14.97 4.65 -11.38
CA GLU A 65 15.74 3.73 -12.21
C GLU A 65 15.58 2.28 -11.76
N VAL A 66 14.65 2.01 -10.85
CA VAL A 66 14.38 0.64 -10.39
C VAL A 66 13.83 -0.17 -11.55
N ILE A 67 14.43 -1.32 -11.79
CA ILE A 67 13.98 -2.25 -12.81
C ILE A 67 12.99 -3.21 -12.18
N GLY A 68 11.85 -3.43 -12.86
CA GLY A 68 10.86 -4.37 -12.39
C GLY A 68 9.45 -3.86 -12.47
N GLU A 69 8.53 -4.64 -11.93
CA GLU A 69 7.10 -4.37 -12.02
C GLU A 69 6.50 -3.94 -10.70
N GLU A 70 7.33 -3.46 -9.78
CA GLU A 70 6.85 -2.92 -8.51
C GLU A 70 5.98 -1.70 -8.78
N ARG A 71 4.84 -1.65 -8.09
CA ARG A 71 3.89 -0.53 -8.20
C ARG A 71 3.64 0.09 -6.85
N PHE A 72 3.07 1.28 -6.86
CA PHE A 72 2.67 1.91 -5.62
C PHE A 72 1.36 2.67 -5.77
N LEU A 73 0.65 2.78 -4.66
CA LEU A 73 -0.52 3.63 -4.50
C LEU A 73 -0.21 4.70 -3.47
N VAL A 74 -0.87 5.84 -3.62
CA VAL A 74 -0.80 6.91 -2.62
C VAL A 74 -2.11 6.94 -1.86
N CYS A 75 -2.03 6.94 -0.54
CA CYS A 75 -3.19 7.09 0.33
C CYS A 75 -2.84 8.11 1.41
N GLU A 76 -3.39 9.31 1.30
CA GLU A 76 -3.04 10.44 2.15
C GLU A 76 -1.52 10.68 2.11
N ASN A 77 -0.83 10.55 3.24
CA ASN A 77 0.61 10.75 3.30
C ASN A 77 1.39 9.44 3.27
N TYR A 78 0.75 8.35 2.82
CA TYR A 78 1.38 7.05 2.83
C TYR A 78 1.50 6.50 1.43
N LEU A 79 2.58 5.74 1.22
CA LEU A 79 2.83 5.03 -0.03
C LEU A 79 2.66 3.54 0.24
N ILE A 80 1.89 2.90 -0.61
CA ILE A 80 1.61 1.46 -0.52
C ILE A 80 2.34 0.79 -1.67
N PHE A 81 3.42 0.09 -1.37
CA PHE A 81 4.22 -0.60 -2.37
C PHE A 81 3.73 -2.03 -2.53
N TYR A 82 3.53 -2.44 -3.75
CA TYR A 82 3.04 -3.80 -4.01
C TYR A 82 3.56 -4.32 -5.34
N HIS A 83 3.49 -5.63 -5.51
CA HIS A 83 3.76 -6.26 -6.79
C HIS A 83 2.67 -7.27 -7.08
N THR A 84 2.55 -7.65 -8.36
CA THR A 84 1.52 -8.57 -8.80
C THR A 84 2.13 -9.86 -9.30
N GLY A 85 1.43 -10.94 -9.07
CA GLY A 85 1.73 -12.24 -9.67
C GLY A 85 0.49 -12.72 -10.41
N LYS A 86 0.45 -13.99 -10.69
CA LYS A 86 -0.69 -14.56 -11.37
C LYS A 86 -1.87 -14.63 -10.40
N SER A 87 -2.82 -13.72 -10.59
CA SER A 87 -4.03 -13.60 -9.77
C SER A 87 -3.73 -13.32 -8.27
N VAL A 88 -2.57 -12.71 -7.99
CA VAL A 88 -2.16 -12.39 -6.63
C VAL A 88 -1.58 -10.99 -6.61
N VAL A 89 -1.94 -10.22 -5.59
CA VAL A 89 -1.34 -8.92 -5.29
C VAL A 89 -0.69 -9.05 -3.91
N THR A 90 0.58 -8.74 -3.82
CA THR A 90 1.30 -8.78 -2.56
C THR A 90 1.71 -7.37 -2.16
N VAL A 91 1.19 -6.91 -1.02
CA VAL A 91 1.57 -5.62 -0.46
C VAL A 91 2.88 -5.82 0.28
N ASP A 92 3.93 -5.13 -0.18
CA ASP A 92 5.28 -5.30 0.35
C ASP A 92 5.58 -4.37 1.51
N ARG A 93 5.20 -3.10 1.39
CA ARG A 93 5.44 -2.11 2.42
C ARG A 93 4.36 -1.03 2.40
N VAL A 94 4.13 -0.42 3.55
CA VAL A 94 3.28 0.77 3.68
C VAL A 94 4.11 1.80 4.45
N LEU A 95 4.56 2.84 3.75
CA LEU A 95 5.52 3.78 4.32
C LEU A 95 4.97 5.20 4.28
N TYR A 96 5.25 5.97 5.33
CA TYR A 96 4.98 7.39 5.34
C TYR A 96 5.87 8.05 4.28
N GLY A 97 5.24 8.84 3.41
CA GLY A 97 6.01 9.48 2.37
C GLY A 97 5.31 10.71 1.85
N ARG A 98 6.12 11.73 1.63
CA ARG A 98 5.69 12.94 0.94
C ARG A 98 6.20 12.87 -0.47
N ARG A 99 5.84 13.88 -1.26
CA ARG A 99 6.27 13.96 -2.65
C ARG A 99 7.79 13.85 -2.79
N ASP A 100 8.52 14.50 -1.90
CA ASP A 100 9.99 14.50 -1.92
C ASP A 100 10.60 13.24 -1.31
N TYR A 101 9.80 12.44 -0.62
CA TYR A 101 10.27 11.20 -0.02
C TYR A 101 10.80 10.23 -1.06
N LEU A 102 10.12 10.14 -2.20
CA LEU A 102 10.54 9.27 -3.29
C LEU A 102 11.90 9.66 -3.84
N SER A 103 12.21 10.94 -3.88
CA SER A 103 13.50 11.41 -4.36
C SER A 103 14.62 11.10 -3.36
N VAL A 104 14.30 10.89 -2.10
CA VAL A 104 15.28 10.50 -1.08
C VAL A 104 15.54 8.99 -1.13
N LEU A 105 14.51 8.20 -1.45
CA LEU A 105 14.65 6.75 -1.54
C LEU A 105 15.50 6.31 -2.73
N PHE A 106 15.51 7.09 -3.75
CA PHE A 106 16.11 6.76 -5.02
C PHE A 106 17.06 7.87 -5.47
#